data_c1e0dcfb0b85aa6cec6ca758d465e6b7
#
_entry.id   c1e0dcfb0b85aa6cec6ca758d465e6b7
#
_cell.length_a   1.000
_cell.length_b   1.000
_cell.length_c   1.000
_cell.angle_alpha   90.00
_cell.angle_beta   90.00
_cell.angle_gamma   90.00
#
_symmetry.space_group_name_H-M   'P 1'
#
loop_
_entity.id
_entity.type
_entity.pdbx_description
1 polymer ?
#
loop_
_entity_poly.entity_id
_entity_poly.type
_entity_poly.pdbx_seq_one_letter_code
_entity_poly.pdbx_strand_id
1 'polypeptide(L)'
;LSASDLKDEGLFDFVADRLEYYQISPSKLCIELTESELMKDLAQGKKVLNQFRKLGIKVALDDFGTGYSSLSYLRLFEVDILKLDRSFITDLADNSPSQTIIQALSEMANMMNIEMVVEGVEEQQQRRILLKCGVNLIQGFYYSKPLSLSAFVGFLQQDLQHQPDLAHSSQSEVSVIEWSAERFGIGHKE
;
A
#
# COMPACT_ATOMS: atom_id res chain seq x y z
N LEU A 1 -10.03 1.86 -7.28
CA LEU A 1 -11.15 1.58 -8.17
C LEU A 1 -12.48 1.61 -7.41
N SER A 2 -13.57 1.88 -8.12
CA SER A 2 -14.95 1.80 -7.62
C SER A 2 -15.67 0.57 -8.20
N ALA A 3 -16.85 0.23 -7.64
CA ALA A 3 -17.67 -0.86 -8.17
C ALA A 3 -18.16 -0.59 -9.61
N SER A 4 -18.28 0.68 -10.04
CA SER A 4 -18.59 1.04 -11.41
C SER A 4 -17.43 0.72 -12.35
N ASP A 5 -16.20 0.97 -11.92
CA ASP A 5 -15.00 0.69 -12.71
C ASP A 5 -14.81 -0.83 -12.92
N LEU A 6 -15.17 -1.64 -11.91
CA LEU A 6 -15.14 -3.10 -12.04
C LEU A 6 -16.10 -3.66 -13.08
N LYS A 7 -17.12 -2.90 -13.48
CA LYS A 7 -18.10 -3.28 -14.53
C LYS A 7 -17.70 -2.79 -15.92
N ASP A 8 -16.70 -1.93 -16.00
CA ASP A 8 -16.19 -1.44 -17.28
C ASP A 8 -15.33 -2.52 -17.95
N GLU A 9 -15.86 -3.14 -19.01
CA GLU A 9 -15.17 -4.19 -19.75
C GLU A 9 -13.91 -3.68 -20.46
N GLY A 10 -13.83 -2.36 -20.74
CA GLY A 10 -12.68 -1.73 -21.40
C GLY A 10 -11.56 -1.32 -20.46
N LEU A 11 -11.79 -1.31 -19.14
CA LEU A 11 -10.82 -0.81 -18.16
C LEU A 11 -9.50 -1.57 -18.21
N PHE A 12 -9.55 -2.90 -18.27
CA PHE A 12 -8.34 -3.72 -18.31
C PHE A 12 -7.49 -3.43 -19.56
N ASP A 13 -8.12 -3.41 -20.73
CA ASP A 13 -7.42 -3.15 -22.00
C ASP A 13 -6.86 -1.73 -22.02
N PHE A 14 -7.63 -0.75 -21.53
CA PHE A 14 -7.15 0.63 -21.40
C PHE A 14 -5.89 0.73 -20.52
N VAL A 15 -5.86 0.07 -19.36
CA VAL A 15 -4.70 0.10 -18.46
C VAL A 15 -3.51 -0.61 -19.11
N ALA A 16 -3.71 -1.78 -19.70
CA ALA A 16 -2.68 -2.54 -20.39
C ALA A 16 -2.03 -1.72 -21.52
N ASP A 17 -2.87 -1.12 -22.39
CA ASP A 17 -2.40 -0.26 -23.48
C ASP A 17 -1.61 0.95 -22.98
N ARG A 18 -2.01 1.56 -21.86
CA ARG A 18 -1.29 2.71 -21.30
C ARG A 18 0.07 2.29 -20.72
N LEU A 19 0.14 1.17 -20.02
CA LEU A 19 1.40 0.64 -19.52
C LEU A 19 2.37 0.33 -20.66
N GLU A 20 1.89 -0.29 -21.73
CA GLU A 20 2.68 -0.58 -22.91
C GLU A 20 3.14 0.70 -23.62
N TYR A 21 2.21 1.62 -23.89
CA TYR A 21 2.50 2.89 -24.55
C TYR A 21 3.56 3.72 -23.85
N TYR A 22 3.50 3.79 -22.49
CA TYR A 22 4.47 4.53 -21.70
C TYR A 22 5.68 3.69 -21.26
N GLN A 23 5.75 2.43 -21.67
CA GLN A 23 6.81 1.48 -21.31
C GLN A 23 6.99 1.34 -19.79
N ILE A 24 5.87 1.38 -19.04
CA ILE A 24 5.84 1.21 -17.59
C ILE A 24 5.67 -0.27 -17.27
N SER A 25 6.57 -0.83 -16.45
CA SER A 25 6.40 -2.19 -15.96
C SER A 25 5.09 -2.30 -15.14
N PRO A 26 4.23 -3.31 -15.40
CA PRO A 26 3.01 -3.52 -14.62
C PRO A 26 3.24 -3.59 -13.10
N SER A 27 4.39 -4.09 -12.66
CA SER A 27 4.78 -4.16 -11.24
C SER A 27 4.95 -2.79 -10.57
N LYS A 28 4.96 -1.69 -11.33
CA LYS A 28 5.00 -0.32 -10.82
C LYS A 28 3.62 0.29 -10.59
N LEU A 29 2.58 -0.40 -11.00
CA LEU A 29 1.21 0.02 -10.75
C LEU A 29 0.61 -0.84 -9.63
N CYS A 30 -0.12 -0.20 -8.74
CA CYS A 30 -0.96 -0.85 -7.75
C CYS A 30 -2.41 -0.41 -7.98
N ILE A 31 -3.32 -1.36 -7.99
CA ILE A 31 -4.75 -1.10 -8.05
C ILE A 31 -5.32 -1.29 -6.65
N GLU A 32 -5.96 -0.23 -6.15
CA GLU A 32 -6.60 -0.24 -4.84
C GLU A 32 -8.10 -0.35 -4.98
N LEU A 33 -8.71 -1.17 -4.14
CA LEU A 33 -10.15 -1.37 -4.06
C LEU A 33 -10.55 -1.50 -2.60
N THR A 34 -11.54 -0.72 -2.17
CA THR A 34 -12.01 -0.80 -0.79
C THR A 34 -12.76 -2.11 -0.54
N GLU A 35 -12.74 -2.58 0.69
CA GLU A 35 -13.52 -3.76 1.11
C GLU A 35 -14.99 -3.64 0.72
N SER A 36 -15.59 -2.46 0.96
CA SER A 36 -17.00 -2.18 0.68
C SER A 36 -17.34 -2.25 -0.82
N GLU A 37 -16.43 -1.78 -1.70
CA GLU A 37 -16.64 -1.84 -3.15
C GLU A 37 -16.56 -3.28 -3.66
N LEU A 38 -15.62 -4.05 -3.11
CA LEU A 38 -15.43 -5.45 -3.46
C LEU A 38 -16.64 -6.31 -3.08
N MET A 39 -17.28 -5.98 -1.95
CA MET A 39 -18.46 -6.68 -1.44
C MET A 39 -19.72 -6.50 -2.29
N LYS A 40 -19.79 -5.47 -3.13
CA LYS A 40 -20.96 -5.23 -3.98
C LYS A 40 -21.11 -6.28 -5.08
N ASP A 41 -20.00 -6.82 -5.59
CA ASP A 41 -19.98 -7.89 -6.58
C ASP A 41 -18.69 -8.71 -6.50
N LEU A 42 -18.68 -9.69 -5.62
CA LEU A 42 -17.53 -10.55 -5.35
C LEU A 42 -17.03 -11.31 -6.57
N ALA A 43 -17.96 -11.77 -7.42
CA ALA A 43 -17.61 -12.57 -8.58
C ALA A 43 -16.89 -11.73 -9.66
N GLN A 44 -17.45 -10.55 -9.94
CA GLN A 44 -16.87 -9.60 -10.88
C GLN A 44 -15.54 -9.03 -10.34
N GLY A 45 -15.51 -8.63 -9.04
CA GLY A 45 -14.29 -8.16 -8.40
C GLY A 45 -13.15 -9.17 -8.52
N LYS A 46 -13.40 -10.44 -8.17
CA LYS A 46 -12.40 -11.51 -8.31
C LYS A 46 -11.90 -11.68 -9.74
N LYS A 47 -12.81 -11.65 -10.70
CA LYS A 47 -12.46 -11.78 -12.13
C LYS A 47 -11.52 -10.66 -12.58
N VAL A 48 -11.88 -9.42 -12.30
CA VAL A 48 -11.11 -8.22 -12.70
C VAL A 48 -9.75 -8.17 -12.00
N LEU A 49 -9.72 -8.37 -10.68
CA LEU A 49 -8.47 -8.36 -9.92
C LEU A 49 -7.50 -9.44 -10.40
N ASN A 50 -8.00 -10.64 -10.72
CA ASN A 50 -7.17 -11.70 -11.29
C ASN A 50 -6.61 -11.36 -12.68
N GLN A 51 -7.33 -10.59 -13.50
CA GLN A 51 -6.80 -10.13 -14.79
C GLN A 51 -5.61 -9.18 -14.58
N PHE A 52 -5.75 -8.19 -13.68
CA PHE A 52 -4.67 -7.26 -13.36
C PHE A 52 -3.45 -7.97 -12.76
N ARG A 53 -3.65 -8.91 -11.83
CA ARG A 53 -2.56 -9.69 -11.24
C ARG A 53 -1.81 -10.54 -12.27
N LYS A 54 -2.53 -11.16 -13.21
CA LYS A 54 -1.89 -11.92 -14.31
C LYS A 54 -1.02 -11.05 -15.21
N LEU A 55 -1.34 -9.77 -15.34
CA LEU A 55 -0.50 -8.80 -16.04
C LEU A 55 0.74 -8.40 -15.21
N GLY A 56 0.74 -8.69 -13.91
CA GLY A 56 1.82 -8.32 -12.98
C GLY A 56 1.57 -7.02 -12.20
N ILE A 57 0.35 -6.49 -12.26
CA ILE A 57 -0.08 -5.33 -11.47
C ILE A 57 -0.37 -5.80 -10.05
N LYS A 58 0.13 -5.07 -9.04
CA LYS A 58 -0.20 -5.32 -7.64
C LYS A 58 -1.64 -4.94 -7.33
N VAL A 59 -2.28 -5.68 -6.41
CA VAL A 59 -3.63 -5.41 -5.92
C VAL A 59 -3.59 -5.12 -4.42
N ALA A 60 -4.17 -4.00 -4.02
CA ALA A 60 -4.33 -3.61 -2.63
C ALA A 60 -5.80 -3.64 -2.22
N LEU A 61 -6.06 -4.21 -1.04
CA LEU A 61 -7.33 -4.09 -0.36
C LEU A 61 -7.26 -2.91 0.60
N ASP A 62 -8.10 -1.90 0.35
CA ASP A 62 -8.12 -0.63 1.06
C ASP A 62 -9.22 -0.57 2.12
N ASP A 63 -9.09 0.35 3.09
CA ASP A 63 -10.03 0.57 4.19
C ASP A 63 -10.34 -0.70 5.01
N PHE A 64 -9.37 -1.61 5.12
CA PHE A 64 -9.57 -2.86 5.83
C PHE A 64 -9.91 -2.62 7.31
N GLY A 65 -11.02 -3.23 7.73
CA GLY A 65 -11.49 -3.16 9.11
C GLY A 65 -12.59 -2.14 9.38
N THR A 66 -13.02 -1.36 8.38
CA THR A 66 -14.12 -0.39 8.53
C THR A 66 -15.50 -0.99 8.29
N GLY A 67 -15.58 -2.20 7.74
CA GLY A 67 -16.81 -2.85 7.32
C GLY A 67 -17.02 -4.24 7.89
N TYR A 68 -17.62 -5.11 7.10
CA TYR A 68 -17.85 -6.52 7.43
C TYR A 68 -16.56 -7.35 7.28
N SER A 69 -15.46 -6.88 7.84
CA SER A 69 -14.13 -7.48 7.67
C SER A 69 -14.13 -8.95 8.03
N SER A 70 -14.32 -9.78 7.04
CA SER A 70 -14.13 -11.21 7.18
C SER A 70 -12.75 -11.58 6.65
N LEU A 71 -11.88 -12.06 7.51
CA LEU A 71 -10.58 -12.66 7.12
C LEU A 71 -10.73 -13.72 6.02
N SER A 72 -11.96 -14.28 5.86
CA SER A 72 -12.26 -15.20 4.76
C SER A 72 -12.10 -14.59 3.38
N TYR A 73 -12.25 -13.26 3.24
CA TYR A 73 -12.08 -12.58 1.95
C TYR A 73 -10.61 -12.44 1.57
N LEU A 74 -9.70 -12.25 2.51
CA LEU A 74 -8.26 -12.26 2.22
C LEU A 74 -7.80 -13.58 1.59
N ARG A 75 -8.45 -14.69 1.98
CA ARG A 75 -8.19 -15.99 1.36
C ARG A 75 -8.87 -16.13 -0.01
N LEU A 76 -10.00 -15.46 -0.23
CA LEU A 76 -10.76 -15.54 -1.48
C LEU A 76 -10.14 -14.68 -2.59
N PHE A 77 -9.65 -13.50 -2.20
CA PHE A 77 -8.96 -12.55 -3.06
C PHE A 77 -7.47 -12.64 -2.79
N GLU A 78 -6.72 -13.05 -3.77
CA GLU A 78 -5.26 -13.08 -3.72
C GLU A 78 -4.74 -11.65 -3.82
N VAL A 79 -4.75 -10.90 -2.70
CA VAL A 79 -4.25 -9.53 -2.63
C VAL A 79 -2.75 -9.51 -2.33
N ASP A 80 -2.06 -8.50 -2.80
CA ASP A 80 -0.63 -8.31 -2.58
C ASP A 80 -0.38 -7.36 -1.41
N ILE A 81 -1.30 -6.42 -1.17
CA ILE A 81 -1.19 -5.38 -0.15
C ILE A 81 -2.50 -5.29 0.64
N LEU A 82 -2.38 -5.15 1.96
CA LEU A 82 -3.48 -4.90 2.89
C LEU A 82 -3.28 -3.52 3.52
N LYS A 83 -4.19 -2.57 3.27
CA LYS A 83 -4.15 -1.22 3.82
C LYS A 83 -5.08 -1.13 5.02
N LEU A 84 -4.52 -0.95 6.21
CA LEU A 84 -5.26 -0.85 7.45
C LEU A 84 -5.69 0.59 7.69
N ASP A 85 -7.01 0.79 7.84
CA ASP A 85 -7.61 2.11 8.02
C ASP A 85 -7.14 2.80 9.31
N ARG A 86 -7.11 4.13 9.28
CA ARG A 86 -6.71 4.99 10.40
C ARG A 86 -7.51 4.77 11.69
N SER A 87 -8.71 4.22 11.64
CA SER A 87 -9.53 3.95 12.82
C SER A 87 -8.84 3.02 13.82
N PHE A 88 -7.93 2.17 13.35
CA PHE A 88 -7.13 1.30 14.21
C PHE A 88 -6.04 2.03 15.00
N ILE A 89 -5.65 3.22 14.56
CA ILE A 89 -4.56 3.97 15.16
C ILE A 89 -4.98 5.26 15.87
N THR A 90 -6.25 5.64 15.79
CA THR A 90 -6.76 6.88 16.40
C THR A 90 -6.44 6.94 17.89
N ASP A 91 -6.62 5.83 18.62
CA ASP A 91 -6.36 5.72 20.06
C ASP A 91 -5.14 4.83 20.38
N LEU A 92 -4.25 4.65 19.40
CA LEU A 92 -3.16 3.66 19.51
C LEU A 92 -2.21 3.95 20.68
N ALA A 93 -1.97 5.20 21.03
CA ALA A 93 -1.08 5.58 22.12
C ALA A 93 -1.55 5.08 23.49
N ASP A 94 -2.86 4.99 23.68
CA ASP A 94 -3.51 4.68 24.96
C ASP A 94 -4.33 3.39 24.92
N ASN A 95 -4.40 2.69 23.79
CA ASN A 95 -5.30 1.54 23.61
C ASN A 95 -4.53 0.23 23.35
N SER A 96 -4.29 -0.51 24.41
CA SER A 96 -3.65 -1.83 24.35
C SER A 96 -4.38 -2.86 23.44
N PRO A 97 -5.74 -2.94 23.37
CA PRO A 97 -6.41 -3.84 22.45
C PRO A 97 -6.10 -3.56 20.98
N SER A 98 -6.03 -2.28 20.56
CA SER A 98 -5.68 -1.91 19.19
C SER A 98 -4.27 -2.36 18.81
N GLN A 99 -3.31 -2.21 19.73
CA GLN A 99 -1.94 -2.69 19.52
C GLN A 99 -1.90 -4.21 19.30
N THR A 100 -2.63 -4.96 20.13
CA THR A 100 -2.70 -6.43 20.01
C THR A 100 -3.32 -6.85 18.67
N ILE A 101 -4.38 -6.16 18.23
CA ILE A 101 -5.02 -6.44 16.94
C ILE A 101 -4.06 -6.15 15.79
N ILE A 102 -3.39 -5.00 15.80
CA ILE A 102 -2.43 -4.62 14.75
C ILE A 102 -1.28 -5.63 14.68
N GLN A 103 -0.73 -6.05 15.81
CA GLN A 103 0.32 -7.06 15.86
C GLN A 103 -0.16 -8.39 15.25
N ALA A 104 -1.33 -8.87 15.64
CA ALA A 104 -1.89 -10.11 15.10
C ALA A 104 -2.14 -10.02 13.59
N LEU A 105 -2.65 -8.87 13.10
CA LEU A 105 -2.84 -8.64 11.67
C LEU A 105 -1.51 -8.59 10.92
N SER A 106 -0.48 -7.96 11.50
CA SER A 106 0.86 -7.90 10.90
C SER A 106 1.47 -9.30 10.78
N GLU A 107 1.39 -10.11 11.83
CA GLU A 107 1.88 -11.49 11.81
C GLU A 107 1.11 -12.34 10.77
N MET A 108 -0.21 -12.20 10.71
CA MET A 108 -1.04 -12.89 9.71
C MET A 108 -0.68 -12.48 8.28
N ALA A 109 -0.55 -11.18 8.00
CA ALA A 109 -0.17 -10.67 6.68
C ALA A 109 1.19 -11.24 6.24
N ASN A 110 2.18 -11.23 7.15
CA ASN A 110 3.49 -11.82 6.91
C ASN A 110 3.41 -13.33 6.58
N MET A 111 2.62 -14.09 7.33
CA MET A 111 2.43 -15.53 7.08
C MET A 111 1.74 -15.81 5.74
N MET A 112 0.91 -14.88 5.26
CA MET A 112 0.24 -14.96 3.97
C MET A 112 1.06 -14.35 2.82
N ASN A 113 2.24 -13.80 3.11
CA ASN A 113 3.08 -13.07 2.16
C ASN A 113 2.36 -11.85 1.54
N ILE A 114 1.58 -11.14 2.37
CA ILE A 114 0.88 -9.91 2.03
C ILE A 114 1.62 -8.74 2.70
N GLU A 115 1.91 -7.70 1.95
CA GLU A 115 2.46 -6.45 2.50
C GLU A 115 1.36 -5.72 3.29
N MET A 116 1.61 -5.33 4.55
CA MET A 116 0.64 -4.55 5.33
C MET A 116 1.07 -3.09 5.43
N VAL A 117 0.20 -2.19 4.99
CA VAL A 117 0.36 -0.73 5.11
C VAL A 117 -0.60 -0.23 6.18
N VAL A 118 -0.15 0.60 7.10
CA VAL A 118 -1.02 1.28 8.07
C VAL A 118 -1.13 2.74 7.70
N GLU A 119 -2.37 3.21 7.55
CA GLU A 119 -2.67 4.55 7.08
C GLU A 119 -2.99 5.54 8.20
N GLY A 120 -2.89 6.85 7.87
CA GLY A 120 -3.34 7.94 8.74
C GLY A 120 -2.42 8.22 9.92
N VAL A 121 -1.15 7.79 9.88
CA VAL A 121 -0.18 8.09 10.95
C VAL A 121 0.18 9.56 10.95
N GLU A 122 -0.04 10.24 12.07
CA GLU A 122 0.19 11.67 12.25
C GLU A 122 1.26 11.97 13.32
N GLU A 123 1.52 11.01 14.24
CA GLU A 123 2.37 11.22 15.40
C GLU A 123 3.54 10.24 15.46
N GLN A 124 4.69 10.74 15.95
CA GLN A 124 5.88 9.93 16.17
C GLN A 124 5.62 8.76 17.13
N GLN A 125 4.74 8.94 18.12
CA GLN A 125 4.40 7.90 19.06
C GLN A 125 3.67 6.74 18.39
N GLN A 126 2.68 7.05 17.52
CA GLN A 126 1.97 6.02 16.72
C GLN A 126 2.98 5.22 15.89
N ARG A 127 3.88 5.89 15.17
CA ARG A 127 4.93 5.23 14.40
C ARG A 127 5.77 4.27 15.24
N ARG A 128 6.23 4.69 16.43
CA ARG A 128 7.05 3.84 17.31
C ARG A 128 6.30 2.59 17.76
N ILE A 129 4.99 2.71 18.05
CA ILE A 129 4.17 1.58 18.46
C ILE A 129 3.96 0.62 17.29
N LEU A 130 3.64 1.14 16.10
CA LEU A 130 3.46 0.34 14.90
C LEU A 130 4.70 -0.48 14.55
N LEU A 131 5.88 0.10 14.67
CA LEU A 131 7.14 -0.63 14.47
C LEU A 131 7.30 -1.80 15.46
N LYS A 132 6.92 -1.61 16.74
CA LYS A 132 6.93 -2.67 17.75
C LYS A 132 5.91 -3.78 17.43
N CYS A 133 4.82 -3.44 16.75
CA CYS A 133 3.82 -4.38 16.27
C CYS A 133 4.24 -5.12 14.97
N GLY A 134 5.45 -4.88 14.47
CA GLY A 134 5.96 -5.52 13.26
C GLY A 134 5.49 -4.88 11.95
N VAL A 135 4.90 -3.69 12.01
CA VAL A 135 4.46 -2.94 10.82
C VAL A 135 5.65 -2.20 10.22
N ASN A 136 5.96 -2.46 8.95
CA ASN A 136 7.09 -1.86 8.25
C ASN A 136 6.69 -0.78 7.24
N LEU A 137 5.45 -0.81 6.74
CA LEU A 137 4.95 0.16 5.78
C LEU A 137 3.91 1.05 6.45
N ILE A 138 4.17 2.35 6.45
CA ILE A 138 3.37 3.34 7.15
C ILE A 138 3.13 4.53 6.24
N GLN A 139 1.87 4.96 6.16
CA GLN A 139 1.44 6.13 5.39
C GLN A 139 0.72 7.13 6.30
N GLY A 140 1.01 8.43 6.13
CA GLY A 140 0.29 9.46 6.87
C GLY A 140 0.98 10.82 6.90
N PHE A 141 0.30 11.79 7.52
CA PHE A 141 0.76 13.18 7.59
C PHE A 141 2.01 13.36 8.45
N TYR A 142 2.37 12.35 9.23
CA TYR A 142 3.66 12.32 9.91
C TYR A 142 4.84 12.48 8.94
N TYR A 143 4.72 11.92 7.74
CA TYR A 143 5.76 12.01 6.69
C TYR A 143 5.52 13.20 5.77
N SER A 144 4.35 13.28 5.18
CA SER A 144 3.96 14.38 4.29
C SER A 144 2.45 14.42 4.09
N LYS A 145 1.92 15.64 3.91
CA LYS A 145 0.58 15.83 3.33
C LYS A 145 0.67 15.58 1.82
N PRO A 146 -0.48 15.38 1.14
CA PRO A 146 -0.50 15.28 -0.32
C PRO A 146 0.24 16.44 -0.99
N LEU A 147 1.10 16.13 -1.93
CA LEU A 147 1.96 17.08 -2.64
C LEU A 147 1.57 17.17 -4.11
N SER A 148 1.78 18.34 -4.72
CA SER A 148 1.77 18.43 -6.19
C SER A 148 2.95 17.62 -6.77
N LEU A 149 2.88 17.23 -8.05
CA LEU A 149 3.94 16.47 -8.70
C LEU A 149 5.31 17.13 -8.55
N SER A 150 5.39 18.46 -8.75
CA SER A 150 6.67 19.20 -8.64
C SER A 150 7.20 19.21 -7.20
N ALA A 151 6.33 19.37 -6.20
CA ALA A 151 6.71 19.32 -4.80
C ALA A 151 7.13 17.91 -4.38
N PHE A 152 6.47 16.87 -4.91
CA PHE A 152 6.81 15.47 -4.65
C PHE A 152 8.19 15.11 -5.20
N VAL A 153 8.51 15.52 -6.43
CA VAL A 153 9.85 15.32 -6.99
C VAL A 153 10.93 16.00 -6.13
N GLY A 154 10.68 17.24 -5.66
CA GLY A 154 11.58 17.92 -4.74
C GLY A 154 11.74 17.21 -3.40
N PHE A 155 10.65 16.68 -2.84
CA PHE A 155 10.65 15.88 -1.62
C PHE A 155 11.54 14.63 -1.75
N LEU A 156 11.38 13.88 -2.84
CA LEU A 156 12.19 12.69 -3.12
C LEU A 156 13.68 13.01 -3.26
N GLN A 157 14.01 14.12 -3.92
CA GLN A 157 15.41 14.54 -4.07
C GLN A 157 16.07 14.91 -2.73
N GLN A 158 15.32 15.52 -1.81
CA GLN A 158 15.81 15.85 -0.48
C GLN A 158 16.01 14.59 0.38
N ASP A 159 15.09 13.64 0.32
CA ASP A 159 15.17 12.39 1.08
C ASP A 159 16.39 11.56 0.65
N LEU A 160 16.65 11.47 -0.65
CA LEU A 160 17.85 10.81 -1.20
C LEU A 160 19.17 11.45 -0.77
N GLN A 161 19.18 12.76 -0.45
CA GLN A 161 20.38 13.46 0.02
C GLN A 161 20.63 13.29 1.53
N HIS A 162 19.61 12.92 2.30
CA HIS A 162 19.66 12.80 3.77
C HIS A 162 19.85 11.36 4.26
N GLN A 163 20.11 10.39 3.38
CA GLN A 163 20.44 9.00 3.73
C GLN A 163 21.92 8.66 3.47
N PRO A 164 22.91 9.29 4.15
CA PRO A 164 24.31 8.90 3.95
C PRO A 164 24.75 7.67 4.75
N ASP A 165 23.95 7.10 5.67
CA ASP A 165 24.45 6.14 6.67
C ASP A 165 23.62 4.85 6.86
N LEU A 166 22.94 4.32 5.84
CA LEU A 166 22.29 3.01 5.96
C LEU A 166 23.19 1.80 5.60
N ALA A 167 24.51 2.01 5.54
CA ALA A 167 25.45 0.94 5.22
C ALA A 167 25.87 0.05 6.40
N HIS A 168 25.54 0.36 7.65
CA HIS A 168 26.06 -0.35 8.85
C HIS A 168 25.05 -0.51 9.99
N SER A 169 23.89 -1.10 9.78
CA SER A 169 23.18 -1.75 10.89
C SER A 169 22.29 -2.88 10.38
N SER A 170 22.77 -4.07 10.59
CA SER A 170 22.01 -5.32 10.47
C SER A 170 20.90 -5.33 11.52
N GLN A 171 19.68 -5.62 11.06
CA GLN A 171 18.47 -5.95 11.79
C GLN A 171 17.42 -4.82 11.90
N SER A 172 16.30 -5.04 11.21
CA SER A 172 15.01 -4.35 11.31
C SER A 172 15.01 -2.86 10.93
N GLU A 173 15.33 -2.54 9.70
CA GLU A 173 15.10 -1.20 9.15
C GLU A 173 13.78 -1.15 8.39
N VAL A 174 12.99 -0.15 8.78
CA VAL A 174 11.78 0.31 8.11
C VAL A 174 12.17 0.69 6.69
N SER A 175 11.77 -0.09 5.72
CA SER A 175 11.77 0.41 4.35
C SER A 175 10.64 1.44 4.24
N VAL A 176 10.95 2.71 4.50
CA VAL A 176 10.29 3.79 3.76
C VAL A 176 10.37 3.33 2.31
N ILE A 177 9.22 3.20 1.64
CA ILE A 177 9.14 2.70 0.26
C ILE A 177 10.40 3.16 -0.47
N GLU A 178 11.31 2.23 -0.81
CA GLU A 178 12.56 2.54 -1.51
C GLU A 178 12.22 3.01 -2.92
N TRP A 179 11.94 4.30 -3.04
CA TRP A 179 11.79 4.98 -4.29
C TRP A 179 13.19 5.40 -4.77
N SER A 180 13.96 4.47 -5.31
CA SER A 180 15.20 4.87 -5.98
C SER A 180 14.87 5.53 -7.33
N ALA A 181 15.42 6.71 -7.58
CA ALA A 181 15.29 7.42 -8.86
C ALA A 181 15.72 6.53 -10.04
N GLU A 182 16.65 5.59 -9.84
CA GLU A 182 17.07 4.59 -10.82
C GLU A 182 15.93 3.67 -11.26
N ARG A 183 14.94 3.41 -10.43
CA ARG A 183 13.77 2.60 -10.81
C ARG A 183 12.82 3.31 -11.77
N PHE A 184 12.89 4.62 -11.91
CA PHE A 184 11.99 5.39 -12.79
C PHE A 184 12.64 5.87 -14.09
N GLY A 185 13.89 5.54 -14.34
CA GLY A 185 14.57 5.95 -15.59
C GLY A 185 14.65 7.47 -15.77
N ILE A 186 14.58 8.24 -14.67
CA ILE A 186 14.82 9.69 -14.70
C ILE A 186 16.34 9.87 -14.66
N GLY A 187 16.99 9.46 -15.74
CA GLY A 187 18.37 9.78 -16.00
C GLY A 187 18.47 11.24 -16.44
N HIS A 188 19.40 11.98 -15.85
CA HIS A 188 19.82 13.28 -16.36
C HIS A 188 20.08 13.18 -17.86
N LYS A 189 19.26 13.86 -18.68
CA LYS A 189 19.70 14.31 -19.97
C LYS A 189 20.27 15.70 -19.74
N GLU A 190 21.59 15.80 -19.96
CA GLU A 190 22.31 17.05 -20.20
C GLU A 190 21.65 17.87 -21.33
#